data_63ba97f05ac0e51c017d8bd8d6b5d190
#
_entry.id   63ba97f05ac0e51c017d8bd8d6b5d190
#
_cell.length_a   1.000
_cell.length_b   1.000
_cell.length_c   1.000
_cell.angle_alpha   90.00
_cell.angle_beta   90.00
_cell.angle_gamma   90.00
#
_symmetry.space_group_name_H-M   'P 1'
#
loop_
_entity.id
_entity.type
_entity.pdbx_description
1 polymer ?
#
loop_
_entity_poly.entity_id
_entity_poly.type
_entity_poly.pdbx_seq_one_letter_code
_entity_poly.pdbx_strand_id
1 'polypeptide(L)'
;MAKKLLQKLSDISRIHHRAAFTDVLKHTAPKPSAFLELARNRYSCRAFEDREVPANMVESILEAARLAPTAMDKQPVHVWVADTGDTMEKLGKATQYLYGAPLVFVVGCKPDEAWVRKYDGKNGAEVDAAIVGTHIMMEAADLGLGSVWVGSFDPAVIAAEFPELEGWEVVALFPVGYPAGAPAQRHSERKSMEEFASEL
;
A
#
# COMPACT_ATOMS: atom_id res chain seq x y z
N MET A 1 49.56 -0.65 21.54
CA MET A 1 49.65 -0.57 20.05
C MET A 1 48.60 -1.41 19.35
N ALA A 2 48.34 -2.64 19.74
CA ALA A 2 47.39 -3.54 19.05
C ALA A 2 45.94 -3.02 18.92
N LYS A 3 45.36 -2.43 19.97
CA LYS A 3 43.99 -1.85 19.93
C LYS A 3 43.82 -0.72 18.91
N LYS A 4 44.82 0.15 18.75
CA LYS A 4 44.80 1.21 17.73
C LYS A 4 44.87 0.69 16.27
N LEU A 5 45.59 -0.46 16.09
CA LEU A 5 45.72 -1.09 14.79
C LEU A 5 44.42 -1.79 14.41
N LEU A 6 43.75 -2.49 15.32
CA LEU A 6 42.46 -3.13 15.13
C LEU A 6 41.37 -2.09 14.85
N GLN A 7 41.36 -0.96 15.54
CA GLN A 7 40.43 0.14 15.24
C GLN A 7 40.63 0.69 13.84
N LYS A 8 41.90 0.94 13.42
CA LYS A 8 42.19 1.41 12.06
C LYS A 8 41.77 0.39 10.98
N LEU A 9 41.99 -0.91 11.23
CA LEU A 9 41.55 -1.95 10.28
C LEU A 9 40.03 -2.06 10.17
N SER A 10 39.31 -1.87 11.30
CA SER A 10 37.84 -1.78 11.31
C SER A 10 37.34 -0.55 10.54
N ASP A 11 38.00 0.60 10.72
CA ASP A 11 37.61 1.85 10.03
C ASP A 11 37.89 1.77 8.52
N ILE A 12 39.01 1.15 8.11
CA ILE A 12 39.34 0.90 6.70
C ILE A 12 38.34 -0.10 6.08
N SER A 13 37.97 -1.17 6.77
CA SER A 13 36.95 -2.11 6.31
C SER A 13 35.59 -1.44 6.12
N ARG A 14 35.17 -0.59 7.06
CA ARG A 14 33.92 0.20 6.95
C ARG A 14 33.95 1.18 5.78
N ILE A 15 35.08 1.83 5.52
CA ILE A 15 35.25 2.77 4.40
C ILE A 15 35.16 2.03 3.07
N HIS A 16 35.77 0.84 2.94
CA HIS A 16 35.72 0.03 1.72
C HIS A 16 34.30 -0.55 1.48
N HIS A 17 33.60 -1.01 2.53
CA HIS A 17 32.21 -1.47 2.41
C HIS A 17 31.27 -0.32 2.02
N ARG A 18 31.45 0.84 2.64
CA ARG A 18 30.64 2.03 2.33
C ARG A 18 30.84 2.52 0.88
N ALA A 19 32.08 2.51 0.40
CA ALA A 19 32.39 2.83 -0.99
C ALA A 19 31.79 1.78 -1.95
N ALA A 20 31.86 0.48 -1.62
CA ALA A 20 31.28 -0.57 -2.44
C ALA A 20 29.74 -0.49 -2.50
N PHE A 21 29.04 -0.23 -1.37
CA PHE A 21 27.58 -0.05 -1.37
C PHE A 21 27.16 1.20 -2.17
N THR A 22 27.86 2.31 -1.99
CA THR A 22 27.61 3.55 -2.75
C THR A 22 27.91 3.37 -4.24
N ASP A 23 28.93 2.58 -4.60
CA ASP A 23 29.26 2.24 -5.99
C ASP A 23 28.24 1.28 -6.61
N VAL A 24 27.75 0.28 -5.87
CA VAL A 24 26.65 -0.58 -6.31
C VAL A 24 25.39 0.24 -6.60
N LEU A 25 25.06 1.21 -5.76
CA LEU A 25 23.91 2.11 -6.01
C LEU A 25 24.12 3.05 -7.19
N LYS A 26 25.37 3.38 -7.55
CA LYS A 26 25.70 4.29 -8.66
C LYS A 26 25.89 3.59 -10.01
N HIS A 27 26.38 2.36 -10.05
CA HIS A 27 26.86 1.71 -11.27
C HIS A 27 26.00 0.59 -11.80
N THR A 28 25.05 0.08 -11.04
CA THR A 28 24.12 -0.96 -11.49
C THR A 28 22.70 -0.53 -11.21
N ALA A 29 22.18 0.48 -11.94
CA ALA A 29 20.74 0.52 -12.09
C ALA A 29 20.36 -0.79 -12.80
N PRO A 30 19.81 -1.80 -12.11
CA PRO A 30 19.41 -3.02 -12.77
C PRO A 30 18.43 -2.64 -13.87
N LYS A 31 18.48 -3.36 -15.00
CA LYS A 31 17.41 -3.27 -15.98
C LYS A 31 16.10 -3.32 -15.22
N PRO A 32 15.19 -2.33 -15.33
CA PRO A 32 13.99 -2.29 -14.52
C PRO A 32 13.26 -3.62 -14.66
N SER A 33 12.96 -4.27 -13.53
CA SER A 33 12.03 -5.39 -13.56
C SER A 33 10.63 -4.87 -13.87
N ALA A 34 9.76 -5.73 -14.40
CA ALA A 34 8.35 -5.36 -14.62
C ALA A 34 7.71 -4.76 -13.35
N PHE A 35 8.01 -5.35 -12.18
CA PHE A 35 7.54 -4.83 -10.90
C PHE A 35 8.08 -3.42 -10.60
N LEU A 36 9.35 -3.15 -10.88
CA LEU A 36 9.93 -1.82 -10.65
C LEU A 36 9.31 -0.77 -11.58
N GLU A 37 9.02 -1.13 -12.83
CA GLU A 37 8.31 -0.27 -13.78
C GLU A 37 6.88 0.02 -13.30
N LEU A 38 6.15 -1.01 -12.86
CA LEU A 38 4.83 -0.88 -12.26
C LEU A 38 4.85 0.05 -11.04
N ALA A 39 5.79 -0.15 -10.11
CA ALA A 39 5.94 0.67 -8.91
C ALA A 39 6.26 2.14 -9.22
N ARG A 40 6.98 2.42 -10.32
CA ARG A 40 7.26 3.78 -10.80
C ARG A 40 6.04 4.44 -11.42
N ASN A 41 5.26 3.68 -12.20
CA ASN A 41 4.14 4.19 -12.98
C ASN A 41 2.86 4.33 -12.15
N ARG A 42 2.66 3.47 -11.13
CA ARG A 42 1.52 3.57 -10.21
C ARG A 42 1.52 4.92 -9.48
N TYR A 43 0.40 5.60 -9.51
CA TYR A 43 0.21 6.86 -8.78
C TYR A 43 -1.14 6.92 -8.06
N SER A 44 -1.30 7.85 -7.13
CA SER A 44 -2.56 8.11 -6.44
C SER A 44 -3.51 8.87 -7.38
N CYS A 45 -4.39 8.12 -8.05
CA CYS A 45 -5.38 8.65 -8.98
C CYS A 45 -6.51 9.35 -8.21
N ARG A 46 -6.85 10.59 -8.60
CA ARG A 46 -7.88 11.41 -7.95
C ARG A 46 -8.89 11.97 -8.96
N ALA A 47 -9.00 11.34 -10.11
CA ALA A 47 -10.03 11.62 -11.10
C ALA A 47 -10.23 10.36 -11.93
N PHE A 48 -11.46 9.90 -12.08
CA PHE A 48 -11.80 8.68 -12.77
C PHE A 48 -12.77 8.96 -13.91
N GLU A 49 -12.71 8.13 -14.95
CA GLU A 49 -13.71 8.14 -16.02
C GLU A 49 -15.04 7.57 -15.50
N ASP A 50 -16.14 8.05 -16.06
CA ASP A 50 -17.47 7.46 -15.86
C ASP A 50 -17.58 6.17 -16.71
N ARG A 51 -16.89 5.14 -16.24
CA ARG A 51 -16.77 3.86 -16.93
C ARG A 51 -16.68 2.73 -15.91
N GLU A 52 -17.51 1.72 -16.07
CA GLU A 52 -17.51 0.52 -15.24
C GLU A 52 -16.18 -0.25 -15.36
N VAL A 53 -15.75 -0.82 -14.24
CA VAL A 53 -14.62 -1.76 -14.18
C VAL A 53 -15.16 -3.16 -14.41
N PRO A 54 -14.65 -3.91 -15.41
CA PRO A 54 -15.13 -5.26 -15.69
C PRO A 54 -14.95 -6.21 -14.51
N ALA A 55 -15.91 -7.12 -14.29
CA ALA A 55 -15.91 -8.05 -13.15
C ALA A 55 -14.63 -8.90 -13.07
N ASN A 56 -14.07 -9.34 -14.18
CA ASN A 56 -12.83 -10.11 -14.20
C ASN A 56 -11.63 -9.30 -13.72
N MET A 57 -11.60 -7.96 -13.86
CA MET A 57 -10.56 -7.11 -13.28
C MET A 57 -10.75 -6.98 -11.78
N VAL A 58 -12.00 -6.87 -11.32
CA VAL A 58 -12.33 -6.86 -9.88
C VAL A 58 -11.88 -8.17 -9.23
N GLU A 59 -12.16 -9.31 -9.87
CA GLU A 59 -11.72 -10.64 -9.43
C GLU A 59 -10.19 -10.75 -9.35
N SER A 60 -9.46 -10.25 -10.36
CA SER A 60 -7.98 -10.23 -10.33
C SER A 60 -7.45 -9.41 -9.16
N ILE A 61 -8.03 -8.24 -8.90
CA ILE A 61 -7.62 -7.39 -7.77
C ILE A 61 -7.89 -8.08 -6.43
N LEU A 62 -9.05 -8.73 -6.29
CA LEU A 62 -9.38 -9.49 -5.08
C LEU A 62 -8.43 -10.69 -4.89
N GLU A 63 -8.07 -11.38 -5.97
CA GLU A 63 -7.11 -12.50 -5.89
C GLU A 63 -5.71 -12.01 -5.50
N ALA A 64 -5.23 -10.90 -6.05
CA ALA A 64 -3.97 -10.29 -5.63
C ALA A 64 -3.99 -9.89 -4.16
N ALA A 65 -5.11 -9.31 -3.68
CA ALA A 65 -5.32 -8.98 -2.29
C ALA A 65 -5.29 -10.24 -1.38
N ARG A 66 -5.94 -11.32 -1.80
CA ARG A 66 -6.01 -12.60 -1.08
C ARG A 66 -4.63 -13.29 -0.97
N LEU A 67 -3.77 -13.11 -1.96
CA LEU A 67 -2.40 -13.65 -1.98
C LEU A 67 -1.41 -12.82 -1.16
N ALA A 68 -1.82 -11.69 -0.62
CA ALA A 68 -0.97 -10.85 0.22
C ALA A 68 -0.54 -11.60 1.50
N PRO A 69 0.74 -11.52 1.91
CA PRO A 69 1.19 -12.15 3.14
C PRO A 69 0.65 -11.42 4.36
N THR A 70 0.37 -12.17 5.43
CA THR A 70 0.04 -11.64 6.75
C THR A 70 0.94 -12.23 7.83
N ALA A 71 1.06 -11.56 8.96
CA ALA A 71 1.90 -12.03 10.06
C ALA A 71 1.45 -13.41 10.54
N MET A 72 2.35 -14.40 10.47
CA MET A 72 2.10 -15.82 10.78
C MET A 72 0.92 -16.44 9.99
N ASP A 73 0.62 -15.90 8.84
CA ASP A 73 -0.50 -16.32 7.98
C ASP A 73 -1.86 -16.35 8.69
N LYS A 74 -2.07 -15.39 9.60
CA LYS A 74 -3.32 -15.30 10.38
C LYS A 74 -4.49 -14.75 9.59
N GLN A 75 -4.24 -14.04 8.51
CA GLN A 75 -5.23 -13.50 7.57
C GLN A 75 -6.38 -12.72 8.24
N PRO A 76 -6.10 -11.77 9.16
CA PRO A 76 -7.12 -11.05 9.92
C PRO A 76 -7.73 -9.88 9.12
N VAL A 77 -7.72 -9.97 7.79
CA VAL A 77 -8.12 -8.89 6.86
C VAL A 77 -9.28 -9.34 5.99
N HIS A 78 -10.21 -8.44 5.74
CA HIS A 78 -11.30 -8.65 4.81
C HIS A 78 -11.42 -7.46 3.85
N VAL A 79 -11.90 -7.73 2.64
CA VAL A 79 -12.11 -6.74 1.61
C VAL A 79 -13.56 -6.80 1.13
N TRP A 80 -14.28 -5.69 1.21
CA TRP A 80 -15.59 -5.51 0.63
C TRP A 80 -15.50 -4.68 -0.63
N VAL A 81 -16.40 -4.90 -1.56
CA VAL A 81 -16.52 -4.15 -2.80
C VAL A 81 -17.81 -3.34 -2.78
N ALA A 82 -17.69 -2.03 -2.92
CA ALA A 82 -18.80 -1.11 -3.08
C ALA A 82 -18.80 -0.60 -4.53
N ASP A 83 -19.79 -1.01 -5.32
CA ASP A 83 -19.93 -0.73 -6.75
C ASP A 83 -21.36 -0.38 -7.16
N THR A 84 -22.28 -0.35 -6.20
CA THR A 84 -23.68 0.05 -6.44
C THR A 84 -23.92 1.50 -6.02
N GLY A 85 -24.94 2.15 -6.63
CA GLY A 85 -25.30 3.51 -6.27
C GLY A 85 -25.57 3.70 -4.77
N ASP A 86 -26.25 2.73 -4.12
CA ASP A 86 -26.56 2.74 -2.69
C ASP A 86 -25.26 2.68 -1.83
N THR A 87 -24.36 1.74 -2.11
CA THR A 87 -23.11 1.59 -1.35
C THR A 87 -22.18 2.79 -1.55
N MET A 88 -22.10 3.32 -2.76
CA MET A 88 -21.31 4.51 -3.07
C MET A 88 -21.87 5.78 -2.42
N GLU A 89 -23.20 5.94 -2.35
CA GLU A 89 -23.84 7.04 -1.63
C GLU A 89 -23.53 6.96 -0.12
N LYS A 90 -23.66 5.79 0.48
CA LYS A 90 -23.32 5.56 1.90
C LYS A 90 -21.86 5.87 2.19
N LEU A 91 -20.92 5.42 1.37
CA LEU A 91 -19.50 5.77 1.51
C LEU A 91 -19.27 7.28 1.35
N GLY A 92 -20.01 7.94 0.46
CA GLY A 92 -19.96 9.38 0.25
C GLY A 92 -20.34 10.21 1.48
N LYS A 93 -21.14 9.66 2.42
CA LYS A 93 -21.44 10.30 3.71
C LYS A 93 -20.24 10.27 4.66
N ALA A 94 -19.38 9.25 4.57
CA ALA A 94 -18.22 9.09 5.43
C ALA A 94 -16.99 9.84 4.91
N THR A 95 -16.89 10.10 3.61
CA THR A 95 -15.73 10.77 3.01
C THR A 95 -16.09 11.51 1.71
N GLN A 96 -15.43 12.65 1.47
CA GLN A 96 -15.49 13.37 0.19
C GLN A 96 -14.44 12.88 -0.83
N TYR A 97 -13.62 11.90 -0.49
CA TYR A 97 -12.44 11.50 -1.27
C TYR A 97 -12.66 10.24 -2.11
N LEU A 98 -13.88 10.04 -2.62
CA LEU A 98 -14.17 8.95 -3.60
C LEU A 98 -13.80 9.34 -5.03
N TYR A 99 -13.63 10.64 -5.31
CA TYR A 99 -13.15 11.19 -6.59
C TYR A 99 -13.94 10.77 -7.83
N GLY A 100 -15.22 10.38 -7.66
CA GLY A 100 -16.06 9.89 -8.77
C GLY A 100 -15.68 8.50 -9.27
N ALA A 101 -14.99 7.70 -8.47
CA ALA A 101 -14.65 6.33 -8.83
C ALA A 101 -15.91 5.46 -8.98
N PRO A 102 -15.96 4.55 -9.98
CA PRO A 102 -17.11 3.65 -10.18
C PRO A 102 -17.19 2.54 -9.13
N LEU A 103 -16.09 2.23 -8.45
CA LEU A 103 -16.07 1.26 -7.34
C LEU A 103 -15.05 1.62 -6.26
N VAL A 104 -15.26 1.07 -5.07
CA VAL A 104 -14.35 1.23 -3.92
C VAL A 104 -14.14 -0.12 -3.26
N PHE A 105 -12.88 -0.51 -3.04
CA PHE A 105 -12.56 -1.59 -2.12
C PHE A 105 -12.45 -1.01 -0.71
N VAL A 106 -13.20 -1.56 0.23
CA VAL A 106 -13.14 -1.25 1.66
C VAL A 106 -12.28 -2.31 2.33
N VAL A 107 -11.18 -1.93 2.95
CA VAL A 107 -10.27 -2.87 3.63
C VAL A 107 -10.39 -2.70 5.12
N GLY A 108 -10.74 -3.78 5.80
CA GLY A 108 -10.83 -3.83 7.25
C GLY A 108 -10.04 -4.99 7.84
N CYS A 109 -9.77 -4.91 9.13
CA CYS A 109 -9.09 -5.95 9.89
C CYS A 109 -9.80 -6.27 11.19
N LYS A 110 -9.46 -7.43 11.78
CA LYS A 110 -9.86 -7.85 13.13
C LYS A 110 -8.62 -7.88 14.04
N PRO A 111 -8.42 -6.89 14.90
CA PRO A 111 -7.26 -6.83 15.78
C PRO A 111 -7.15 -8.02 16.75
N ASP A 112 -8.27 -8.61 17.18
CA ASP A 112 -8.32 -9.77 18.06
C ASP A 112 -7.89 -11.08 17.38
N GLU A 113 -7.99 -11.18 16.06
CA GLU A 113 -7.52 -12.32 15.27
C GLU A 113 -6.07 -12.16 14.80
N ALA A 114 -5.50 -10.95 14.88
CA ALA A 114 -4.18 -10.62 14.35
C ALA A 114 -3.02 -11.15 15.20
N TRP A 115 -1.84 -11.15 14.64
CA TRP A 115 -0.63 -11.41 15.39
C TRP A 115 -0.28 -10.23 16.29
N VAL A 116 0.12 -10.56 17.52
CA VAL A 116 0.59 -9.57 18.50
C VAL A 116 2.05 -9.83 18.84
N ARG A 117 2.88 -8.82 18.75
CA ARG A 117 4.30 -8.92 19.09
C ARG A 117 4.49 -9.11 20.60
N LYS A 118 5.08 -10.24 20.99
CA LYS A 118 5.20 -10.64 22.41
C LYS A 118 6.03 -9.71 23.30
N TYR A 119 6.90 -8.89 22.72
CA TYR A 119 7.85 -8.07 23.47
C TYR A 119 7.25 -6.76 23.97
N ASP A 120 6.32 -6.17 23.24
CA ASP A 120 5.74 -4.85 23.51
C ASP A 120 4.22 -4.77 23.29
N GLY A 121 3.60 -5.90 22.92
CA GLY A 121 2.15 -5.96 22.69
C GLY A 121 1.68 -5.27 21.41
N LYS A 122 2.57 -4.87 20.49
CA LYS A 122 2.16 -4.23 19.25
C LYS A 122 1.35 -5.18 18.38
N ASN A 123 0.11 -4.79 18.08
CA ASN A 123 -0.80 -5.53 17.20
C ASN A 123 -0.41 -5.31 15.73
N GLY A 124 -0.50 -6.36 14.91
CA GLY A 124 -0.13 -6.36 13.49
C GLY A 124 -1.27 -6.13 12.51
N ALA A 125 -2.51 -6.02 12.97
CA ALA A 125 -3.70 -5.99 12.11
C ALA A 125 -3.66 -4.90 11.02
N GLU A 126 -3.38 -3.65 11.40
CA GLU A 126 -3.26 -2.54 10.44
C GLU A 126 -2.11 -2.74 9.45
N VAL A 127 -1.00 -3.37 9.88
CA VAL A 127 0.13 -3.67 9.00
C VAL A 127 -0.29 -4.70 7.95
N ASP A 128 -0.97 -5.78 8.37
CA ASP A 128 -1.49 -6.79 7.46
C ASP A 128 -2.49 -6.19 6.48
N ALA A 129 -3.42 -5.34 6.94
CA ALA A 129 -4.36 -4.61 6.09
C ALA A 129 -3.65 -3.67 5.09
N ALA A 130 -2.56 -3.01 5.50
CA ALA A 130 -1.77 -2.16 4.62
C ALA A 130 -1.04 -2.96 3.53
N ILE A 131 -0.59 -4.17 3.83
CA ILE A 131 0.01 -5.08 2.85
C ILE A 131 -1.05 -5.50 1.82
N VAL A 132 -2.24 -5.93 2.27
CA VAL A 132 -3.38 -6.27 1.40
C VAL A 132 -3.76 -5.08 0.51
N GLY A 133 -3.92 -3.88 1.09
CA GLY A 133 -4.24 -2.66 0.34
C GLY A 133 -3.16 -2.29 -0.69
N THR A 134 -1.90 -2.59 -0.41
CA THR A 134 -0.81 -2.40 -1.37
C THR A 134 -0.97 -3.35 -2.57
N HIS A 135 -1.35 -4.61 -2.35
CA HIS A 135 -1.61 -5.57 -3.44
C HIS A 135 -2.79 -5.10 -4.31
N ILE A 136 -3.87 -4.60 -3.71
CA ILE A 136 -4.99 -3.98 -4.45
C ILE A 136 -4.49 -2.88 -5.38
N MET A 137 -3.68 -1.94 -4.87
CA MET A 137 -3.19 -0.82 -5.66
C MET A 137 -2.23 -1.23 -6.78
N MET A 138 -1.40 -2.26 -6.54
CA MET A 138 -0.42 -2.72 -7.52
C MET A 138 -1.12 -3.48 -8.65
N GLU A 139 -2.05 -4.38 -8.34
CA GLU A 139 -2.82 -5.11 -9.35
C GLU A 139 -3.72 -4.17 -10.16
N ALA A 140 -4.41 -3.22 -9.53
CA ALA A 140 -5.17 -2.21 -10.25
C ALA A 140 -4.29 -1.46 -11.26
N ALA A 141 -3.06 -1.10 -10.88
CA ALA A 141 -2.14 -0.41 -11.78
C ALA A 141 -1.63 -1.32 -12.91
N ASP A 142 -1.39 -2.60 -12.67
CA ASP A 142 -0.98 -3.58 -13.70
C ASP A 142 -2.08 -3.78 -14.75
N LEU A 143 -3.33 -3.75 -14.30
CA LEU A 143 -4.53 -3.80 -15.16
C LEU A 143 -4.82 -2.46 -15.89
N GLY A 144 -3.99 -1.43 -15.72
CA GLY A 144 -4.19 -0.11 -16.33
C GLY A 144 -5.25 0.74 -15.63
N LEU A 145 -5.69 0.36 -14.44
CA LEU A 145 -6.62 1.12 -13.61
C LEU A 145 -5.86 2.09 -12.69
N GLY A 146 -6.54 3.17 -12.32
CA GLY A 146 -6.10 4.08 -11.27
C GLY A 146 -6.63 3.64 -9.90
N SER A 147 -5.87 3.94 -8.85
CA SER A 147 -6.32 3.76 -7.47
C SER A 147 -5.73 4.82 -6.55
N VAL A 148 -6.35 5.02 -5.39
CA VAL A 148 -5.80 5.87 -4.34
C VAL A 148 -6.11 5.30 -2.96
N TRP A 149 -5.15 5.37 -2.03
CA TRP A 149 -5.37 5.08 -0.62
C TRP A 149 -6.09 6.26 0.04
N VAL A 150 -7.27 6.03 0.61
CA VAL A 150 -8.04 7.00 1.39
C VAL A 150 -8.11 6.53 2.83
N GLY A 151 -7.39 7.21 3.72
CA GLY A 151 -7.46 7.02 5.18
C GLY A 151 -8.28 8.13 5.86
N SER A 152 -8.77 9.12 5.09
CA SER A 152 -9.58 10.23 5.62
C SER A 152 -11.06 9.96 5.40
N PHE A 153 -11.66 9.24 6.33
CA PHE A 153 -13.10 8.97 6.40
C PHE A 153 -13.55 8.98 7.87
N ASP A 154 -14.85 9.11 8.10
CA ASP A 154 -15.43 9.02 9.44
C ASP A 154 -15.82 7.56 9.74
N PRO A 155 -15.12 6.89 10.67
CA PRO A 155 -15.40 5.48 10.98
C PRO A 155 -16.76 5.29 11.69
N ALA A 156 -17.29 6.30 12.39
CA ALA A 156 -18.60 6.20 13.02
C ALA A 156 -19.72 6.23 11.97
N VAL A 157 -19.55 7.01 10.90
CA VAL A 157 -20.48 7.01 9.76
C VAL A 157 -20.41 5.67 9.02
N ILE A 158 -19.20 5.12 8.78
CA ILE A 158 -19.05 3.78 8.18
C ILE A 158 -19.81 2.74 9.00
N ALA A 159 -19.61 2.71 10.32
CA ALA A 159 -20.28 1.74 11.20
C ALA A 159 -21.82 1.90 11.19
N ALA A 160 -22.33 3.11 11.08
CA ALA A 160 -23.77 3.38 11.02
C ALA A 160 -24.40 3.00 9.68
N GLU A 161 -23.71 3.24 8.56
CA GLU A 161 -24.23 2.99 7.21
C GLU A 161 -24.04 1.52 6.77
N PHE A 162 -23.08 0.80 7.37
CA PHE A 162 -22.71 -0.58 7.03
C PHE A 162 -22.68 -1.49 8.26
N PRO A 163 -23.85 -1.85 8.85
CA PRO A 163 -23.89 -2.72 10.03
C PRO A 163 -23.26 -4.10 9.80
N GLU A 164 -23.13 -4.55 8.55
CA GLU A 164 -22.42 -5.78 8.18
C GLU A 164 -20.91 -5.74 8.47
N LEU A 165 -20.35 -4.57 8.73
CA LEU A 165 -18.96 -4.38 9.14
C LEU A 165 -18.78 -4.44 10.66
N GLU A 166 -19.82 -4.79 11.44
CA GLU A 166 -19.71 -4.92 12.88
C GLU A 166 -18.59 -5.91 13.27
N GLY A 167 -17.73 -5.50 14.20
CA GLY A 167 -16.56 -6.27 14.64
C GLY A 167 -15.33 -6.13 13.76
N TRP A 168 -15.40 -5.33 12.68
CA TRP A 168 -14.25 -5.00 11.83
C TRP A 168 -13.79 -3.56 12.06
N GLU A 169 -12.50 -3.37 12.06
CA GLU A 169 -11.87 -2.05 12.02
C GLU A 169 -11.52 -1.70 10.58
N VAL A 170 -12.21 -0.72 9.99
CA VAL A 170 -11.92 -0.27 8.62
C VAL A 170 -10.63 0.54 8.64
N VAL A 171 -9.64 0.12 7.84
CA VAL A 171 -8.30 0.72 7.78
C VAL A 171 -8.18 1.71 6.64
N ALA A 172 -8.74 1.38 5.47
CA ALA A 172 -8.65 2.23 4.30
C ALA A 172 -9.76 1.95 3.28
N LEU A 173 -10.04 2.96 2.46
CA LEU A 173 -10.87 2.87 1.26
C LEU A 173 -9.97 3.02 0.03
N PHE A 174 -10.23 2.24 -1.00
CA PHE A 174 -9.51 2.28 -2.27
C PHE A 174 -10.48 2.56 -3.42
N PRO A 175 -10.74 3.83 -3.75
CA PRO A 175 -11.40 4.19 -5.01
C PRO A 175 -10.59 3.67 -6.19
N VAL A 176 -11.24 2.95 -7.11
CA VAL A 176 -10.63 2.33 -8.29
C VAL A 176 -11.49 2.60 -9.52
N GLY A 177 -10.83 2.81 -10.66
CA GLY A 177 -11.47 3.03 -11.95
C GLY A 177 -10.46 3.39 -13.03
N TYR A 178 -10.92 3.65 -14.24
CA TYR A 178 -10.06 4.15 -15.31
C TYR A 178 -9.62 5.59 -15.00
N PRO A 179 -8.31 5.90 -15.09
CA PRO A 179 -7.83 7.23 -14.73
C PRO A 179 -8.24 8.27 -15.77
N ALA A 180 -8.87 9.37 -15.32
CA ALA A 180 -9.25 10.52 -16.15
C ALA A 180 -8.23 11.66 -16.12
N GLY A 181 -7.12 11.53 -15.38
CA GLY A 181 -6.14 12.59 -15.21
C GLY A 181 -4.70 12.07 -15.13
N ALA A 182 -3.76 12.96 -15.35
CA ALA A 182 -2.34 12.68 -15.22
C ALA A 182 -1.90 12.60 -13.74
N PRO A 183 -0.77 11.93 -13.44
CA PRO A 183 -0.16 11.96 -12.11
C PRO A 183 0.12 13.40 -11.66
N ALA A 184 -0.08 13.68 -10.37
CA ALA A 184 0.32 14.96 -9.79
C ALA A 184 1.85 15.11 -9.84
N GLN A 185 2.34 16.36 -9.93
CA GLN A 185 3.77 16.66 -9.97
C GLN A 185 4.58 15.97 -8.86
N ARG A 186 4.03 15.91 -7.63
CA ARG A 186 4.64 15.24 -6.47
C ARG A 186 4.83 13.73 -6.66
N HIS A 187 4.23 13.13 -7.68
CA HIS A 187 4.42 11.69 -7.93
C HIS A 187 5.88 11.33 -8.21
N SER A 188 6.63 12.21 -8.89
CA SER A 188 8.05 12.01 -9.19
C SER A 188 9.00 12.43 -8.06
N GLU A 189 8.50 13.14 -7.05
CA GLU A 189 9.32 13.59 -5.92
C GLU A 189 9.57 12.43 -4.96
N ARG A 190 10.84 12.06 -4.79
CA ARG A 190 11.28 11.02 -3.83
C ARG A 190 12.54 11.50 -3.13
N LYS A 191 12.73 11.04 -1.90
CA LYS A 191 14.00 11.18 -1.21
C LYS A 191 15.13 10.52 -2.02
N SER A 192 16.34 11.03 -1.87
CA SER A 192 17.50 10.34 -2.42
C SER A 192 17.70 8.98 -1.76
N MET A 193 18.48 8.09 -2.38
CA MET A 193 18.74 6.77 -1.79
C MET A 193 19.51 6.88 -0.47
N GLU A 194 20.39 7.87 -0.34
CA GLU A 194 21.16 8.14 0.88
C GLU A 194 20.27 8.64 2.04
N GLU A 195 19.15 9.34 1.74
CA GLU A 195 18.17 9.75 2.75
C GLU A 195 17.19 8.63 3.11
N PHE A 196 17.00 7.67 2.19
CA PHE A 196 16.01 6.60 2.34
C PHE A 196 16.59 5.32 2.96
N ALA A 197 17.83 4.99 2.65
CA ALA A 197 18.48 3.74 3.07
C ALA A 197 19.91 3.96 3.56
N SER A 198 20.30 3.19 4.58
CA SER A 198 21.66 3.18 5.13
C SER A 198 22.05 1.78 5.59
N GLU A 199 23.34 1.51 5.63
CA GLU A 199 23.90 0.32 6.31
C GLU A 199 23.86 0.50 7.84
N LEU A 200 23.72 -0.64 8.58
CA LEU A 200 23.75 -0.72 10.04
C LEU A 200 25.19 -0.98 10.56
#